data_6a7b1eeaa20a30c02d2fda5568ad63ef
#
_entry.id   6a7b1eeaa20a30c02d2fda5568ad63ef
#
_cell.length_a   1.000
_cell.length_b   1.000
_cell.length_c   1.000
_cell.angle_alpha   90.00
_cell.angle_beta   90.00
_cell.angle_gamma   90.00
#
_symmetry.space_group_name_H-M   'P 1'
#
loop_
_entity.id
_entity.type
_entity.pdbx_description
1 polymer ?
#
loop_
_entity_poly.entity_id
_entity_poly.type
_entity_poly.pdbx_seq_one_letter_code
_entity_poly.pdbx_strand_id
1 'polypeptide(L)'
;ASHNLFELAYAYKLAERNQVTDGFTFEMLEGMANHVRRAISEMTGEVLLYAPVAAREEFINAIAYLVRRLDENTGEENFLRYSPDLKTGSEEWRFLQKQFEAACAHRDQAPSTPNRIQDRNEEVFPDKMGTCYEGEFNNEPDTDWSLAANRQWAEAIREKWQKTADDAPIQIPLVIGNKEILED
;
A
#
# COMPACT_ATOMS: atom_id res chain seq x y z
N ALA A 1 15.32 -0.92 -2.73
CA ALA A 1 15.09 -2.15 -1.94
C ALA A 1 14.10 -3.06 -2.67
N SER A 2 14.40 -4.33 -2.77
CA SER A 2 13.49 -5.34 -3.34
C SER A 2 13.74 -6.71 -2.70
N HIS A 3 12.69 -7.54 -2.64
CA HIS A 3 12.78 -8.95 -2.29
C HIS A 3 12.45 -9.86 -3.49
N ASN A 4 12.13 -9.26 -4.63
CA ASN A 4 11.80 -9.99 -5.84
C ASN A 4 13.08 -10.55 -6.48
N LEU A 5 13.17 -11.87 -6.54
CA LEU A 5 14.34 -12.58 -7.04
C LEU A 5 14.71 -12.21 -8.49
N PHE A 6 13.71 -11.96 -9.33
CA PHE A 6 13.94 -11.58 -10.73
C PHE A 6 14.55 -10.18 -10.83
N GLU A 7 14.06 -9.22 -10.02
CA GLU A 7 14.61 -7.87 -9.98
C GLU A 7 16.05 -7.85 -9.42
N LEU A 8 16.29 -8.60 -8.35
CA LEU A 8 17.62 -8.71 -7.75
C LEU A 8 18.62 -9.33 -8.72
N ALA A 9 18.23 -10.42 -9.38
CA ALA A 9 19.08 -11.07 -10.39
C ALA A 9 19.35 -10.16 -11.59
N TYR A 10 18.32 -9.46 -12.07
CA TYR A 10 18.46 -8.50 -13.16
C TYR A 10 19.39 -7.35 -12.80
N ALA A 11 19.22 -6.74 -11.64
CA ALA A 11 20.07 -5.65 -11.18
C ALA A 11 21.54 -6.09 -11.05
N TYR A 12 21.77 -7.28 -10.48
CA TYR A 12 23.10 -7.85 -10.37
C TYR A 12 23.75 -8.07 -11.75
N LYS A 13 23.03 -8.72 -12.68
CA LYS A 13 23.51 -8.97 -14.05
C LYS A 13 23.75 -7.69 -14.84
N LEU A 14 22.93 -6.67 -14.61
CA LEU A 14 23.13 -5.36 -15.22
C LEU A 14 24.41 -4.69 -14.70
N ALA A 15 24.67 -4.78 -13.39
CA ALA A 15 25.89 -4.26 -12.79
C ALA A 15 27.15 -5.00 -13.26
N GLU A 16 27.11 -6.34 -13.35
CA GLU A 16 28.20 -7.13 -13.96
C GLU A 16 28.49 -6.66 -15.38
N ARG A 17 27.46 -6.55 -16.22
CA ARG A 17 27.58 -6.14 -17.62
C ARG A 17 28.22 -4.74 -17.76
N ASN A 18 27.90 -3.84 -16.84
CA ASN A 18 28.42 -2.49 -16.86
C ASN A 18 29.72 -2.32 -16.03
N GLN A 19 30.23 -3.39 -15.42
CA GLN A 19 31.44 -3.38 -14.61
C GLN A 19 31.38 -2.40 -13.42
N VAL A 20 30.20 -2.32 -12.75
CA VAL A 20 29.94 -1.43 -11.62
C VAL A 20 29.46 -2.18 -10.37
N THR A 21 29.86 -3.44 -10.23
CA THR A 21 29.47 -4.28 -9.08
C THR A 21 29.88 -3.71 -7.73
N ASP A 22 30.97 -2.95 -7.68
CA ASP A 22 31.48 -2.30 -6.48
C ASP A 22 30.78 -0.94 -6.22
N GLY A 23 29.94 -0.49 -7.14
CA GLY A 23 29.30 0.83 -7.10
C GLY A 23 27.88 0.82 -6.52
N PHE A 24 27.36 -0.34 -6.09
CA PHE A 24 26.01 -0.44 -5.54
C PHE A 24 25.91 -1.48 -4.43
N THR A 25 24.94 -1.32 -3.55
CA THR A 25 24.63 -2.26 -2.47
C THR A 25 23.15 -2.63 -2.52
N PHE A 26 22.83 -3.90 -2.33
CA PHE A 26 21.45 -4.33 -2.17
C PHE A 26 20.92 -3.95 -0.81
N GLU A 27 19.69 -3.46 -0.78
CA GLU A 27 18.95 -3.18 0.44
C GLU A 27 17.75 -4.10 0.56
N MET A 28 17.59 -4.72 1.72
CA MET A 28 16.49 -5.64 2.03
C MET A 28 15.91 -5.35 3.40
N LEU A 29 14.64 -5.70 3.59
CA LEU A 29 14.00 -5.64 4.91
C LEU A 29 14.42 -6.85 5.74
N GLU A 30 14.74 -6.60 7.01
CA GLU A 30 15.03 -7.66 7.97
C GLU A 30 13.79 -8.53 8.21
N GLY A 31 14.02 -9.83 8.38
CA GLY A 31 12.97 -10.82 8.67
C GLY A 31 12.18 -11.30 7.44
N MET A 32 12.37 -10.70 6.28
CA MET A 32 11.68 -11.10 5.04
C MET A 32 12.66 -11.78 4.07
N ALA A 33 12.21 -12.89 3.44
CA ALA A 33 12.99 -13.62 2.42
C ALA A 33 14.44 -13.92 2.84
N ASN A 34 14.68 -14.42 4.04
CA ASN A 34 16.02 -14.66 4.59
C ASN A 34 16.90 -15.55 3.70
N HIS A 35 16.31 -16.50 2.98
CA HIS A 35 17.02 -17.36 2.03
C HIS A 35 17.57 -16.56 0.83
N VAL A 36 16.79 -15.62 0.31
CA VAL A 36 17.23 -14.71 -0.78
C VAL A 36 18.34 -13.79 -0.27
N ARG A 37 18.17 -13.21 0.92
CA ARG A 37 19.19 -12.37 1.55
C ARG A 37 20.54 -13.08 1.68
N ARG A 38 20.54 -14.33 2.17
CA ARG A 38 21.76 -15.12 2.28
C ARG A 38 22.44 -15.32 0.94
N ALA A 39 21.68 -15.70 -0.08
CA ALA A 39 22.22 -15.90 -1.42
C ALA A 39 22.83 -14.60 -1.99
N ILE A 40 22.13 -13.46 -1.83
CA ILE A 40 22.66 -12.15 -2.28
C ILE A 40 23.92 -11.79 -1.50
N SER A 41 23.95 -11.97 -0.17
CA SER A 41 25.14 -11.70 0.64
C SER A 41 26.35 -12.57 0.24
N GLU A 42 26.12 -13.82 -0.11
CA GLU A 42 27.16 -14.72 -0.62
C GLU A 42 27.70 -14.26 -2.00
N MET A 43 26.84 -13.71 -2.84
CA MET A 43 27.21 -13.25 -4.19
C MET A 43 27.91 -11.89 -4.20
N THR A 44 27.50 -10.98 -3.30
CA THR A 44 27.93 -9.57 -3.34
C THR A 44 28.81 -9.18 -2.14
N GLY A 45 28.90 -10.03 -1.14
CA GLY A 45 29.64 -9.77 0.11
C GLY A 45 28.96 -8.85 1.09
N GLU A 46 28.04 -7.98 0.64
CA GLU A 46 27.39 -6.98 1.49
C GLU A 46 25.91 -6.80 1.12
N VAL A 47 25.06 -6.66 2.14
CA VAL A 47 23.64 -6.32 2.01
C VAL A 47 23.28 -5.35 3.13
N LEU A 48 22.67 -4.22 2.78
CA LEU A 48 22.12 -3.28 3.75
C LEU A 48 20.77 -3.80 4.23
N LEU A 49 20.63 -4.01 5.54
CA LEU A 49 19.37 -4.45 6.15
C LEU A 49 18.64 -3.26 6.78
N TYR A 50 17.43 -3.06 6.35
CA TYR A 50 16.51 -2.12 6.95
C TYR A 50 15.65 -2.83 8.00
N ALA A 51 15.70 -2.36 9.24
CA ALA A 51 14.88 -2.85 10.34
C ALA A 51 14.25 -1.66 11.09
N PRO A 52 13.00 -1.76 11.55
CA PRO A 52 12.42 -0.74 12.40
C PRO A 52 13.15 -0.76 13.76
N VAL A 53 13.65 0.39 14.16
CA VAL A 53 14.23 0.61 15.48
C VAL A 53 13.34 1.60 16.21
N ALA A 54 12.80 1.21 17.36
CA ALA A 54 11.90 2.03 18.15
C ALA A 54 12.29 1.99 19.63
N ALA A 55 12.16 3.12 20.32
CA ALA A 55 12.19 3.16 21.76
C ALA A 55 11.03 2.35 22.34
N ARG A 56 11.14 1.94 23.61
CA ARG A 56 10.12 1.13 24.27
C ARG A 56 8.74 1.80 24.24
N GLU A 57 8.69 3.09 24.39
CA GLU A 57 7.48 3.92 24.39
C GLU A 57 6.81 3.98 23.01
N GLU A 58 7.58 3.77 21.95
CA GLU A 58 7.13 3.80 20.55
C GLU A 58 6.97 2.41 19.93
N PHE A 59 7.11 1.35 20.72
CA PHE A 59 7.10 -0.03 20.23
C PHE A 59 5.82 -0.39 19.47
N ILE A 60 4.67 0.18 19.87
CA ILE A 60 3.40 -0.02 19.17
C ILE A 60 3.45 0.50 17.72
N ASN A 61 4.19 1.57 17.46
CA ASN A 61 4.37 2.11 16.12
C ASN A 61 5.20 1.16 15.24
N ALA A 62 6.22 0.52 15.82
CA ALA A 62 7.01 -0.50 15.14
C ALA A 62 6.16 -1.73 14.79
N ILE A 63 5.28 -2.17 15.70
CA ILE A 63 4.34 -3.26 15.43
C ILE A 63 3.39 -2.86 14.29
N ALA A 64 2.79 -1.69 14.34
CA ALA A 64 1.89 -1.21 13.29
C ALA A 64 2.59 -1.12 11.93
N TYR A 65 3.84 -0.69 11.91
CA TYR A 65 4.67 -0.71 10.70
C TYR A 65 4.85 -2.13 10.15
N LEU A 66 5.23 -3.09 11.00
CA LEU A 66 5.45 -4.48 10.59
C LEU A 66 4.16 -5.15 10.10
N VAL A 67 3.03 -4.92 10.78
CA VAL A 67 1.73 -5.47 10.37
C VAL A 67 1.37 -5.01 8.96
N ARG A 68 1.52 -3.72 8.65
CA ARG A 68 1.27 -3.21 7.30
C ARG A 68 2.19 -3.83 6.25
N ARG A 69 3.48 -4.04 6.58
CA ARG A 69 4.41 -4.72 5.65
C ARG A 69 4.00 -6.17 5.41
N LEU A 70 3.58 -6.89 6.44
CA LEU A 70 3.09 -8.26 6.32
C LEU A 70 1.81 -8.35 5.50
N ASP A 71 0.88 -7.43 5.71
CA ASP A 71 -0.37 -7.35 4.95
C ASP A 71 -0.09 -7.10 3.46
N GLU A 72 0.77 -6.15 3.13
CA GLU A 72 1.21 -5.90 1.76
C GLU A 72 1.80 -7.13 1.06
N ASN A 73 2.43 -8.04 1.82
CA ASN A 73 3.00 -9.26 1.27
C ASN A 73 1.94 -10.31 0.87
N THR A 74 0.69 -10.13 1.26
CA THR A 74 -0.41 -11.04 0.91
C THR A 74 -1.03 -10.73 -0.45
N GLY A 75 -0.74 -9.57 -1.03
CA GLY A 75 -1.24 -9.15 -2.35
C GLY A 75 -0.87 -10.13 -3.46
N GLU A 76 -1.79 -10.35 -4.40
CA GLU A 76 -1.59 -11.31 -5.51
C GLU A 76 -0.40 -10.98 -6.40
N GLU A 77 -0.03 -9.70 -6.47
CA GLU A 77 1.10 -9.20 -7.27
C GLU A 77 2.42 -9.21 -6.49
N ASN A 78 2.38 -9.50 -5.19
CA ASN A 78 3.58 -9.43 -4.37
C ASN A 78 4.37 -10.73 -4.45
N PHE A 79 5.65 -10.62 -4.82
CA PHE A 79 6.58 -11.74 -4.91
C PHE A 79 6.66 -12.55 -3.60
N LEU A 80 6.61 -11.88 -2.45
CA LEU A 80 6.76 -12.54 -1.14
C LEU A 80 5.62 -13.49 -0.81
N ARG A 81 4.43 -13.31 -1.38
CA ARG A 81 3.32 -14.27 -1.26
C ARG A 81 3.70 -15.68 -1.72
N TYR A 82 4.51 -15.77 -2.78
CA TYR A 82 4.90 -17.02 -3.41
C TYR A 82 6.27 -17.55 -2.94
N SER A 83 7.06 -16.67 -2.31
CA SER A 83 8.46 -16.94 -1.97
C SER A 83 8.69 -18.17 -1.06
N PRO A 84 7.83 -18.50 -0.07
CA PRO A 84 8.11 -19.61 0.85
C PRO A 84 8.27 -20.98 0.18
N ASP A 85 7.47 -21.26 -0.83
CA ASP A 85 7.44 -22.57 -1.51
C ASP A 85 7.87 -22.49 -2.98
N LEU A 86 8.45 -21.37 -3.40
CA LEU A 86 8.79 -21.12 -4.79
C LEU A 86 9.89 -22.08 -5.28
N LYS A 87 9.57 -22.85 -6.31
CA LYS A 87 10.49 -23.76 -6.98
C LYS A 87 10.75 -23.32 -8.42
N THR A 88 12.01 -23.35 -8.83
CA THR A 88 12.38 -23.03 -10.21
C THR A 88 11.60 -23.90 -11.19
N GLY A 89 10.91 -23.24 -12.13
CA GLY A 89 10.11 -23.90 -13.16
C GLY A 89 8.71 -24.34 -12.74
N SER A 90 8.26 -24.04 -11.50
CA SER A 90 6.87 -24.23 -11.08
C SER A 90 5.91 -23.28 -11.83
N GLU A 91 4.62 -23.44 -11.62
CA GLU A 91 3.61 -22.54 -12.21
C GLU A 91 3.74 -21.13 -11.62
N GLU A 92 3.96 -21.00 -10.32
CA GLU A 92 4.20 -19.75 -9.63
C GLU A 92 5.48 -19.06 -10.13
N TRP A 93 6.55 -19.84 -10.36
CA TRP A 93 7.77 -19.30 -10.96
C TRP A 93 7.51 -18.70 -12.34
N ARG A 94 6.79 -19.42 -13.21
CA ARG A 94 6.47 -18.94 -14.57
C ARG A 94 5.54 -17.74 -14.54
N PHE A 95 4.62 -17.69 -13.60
CA PHE A 95 3.74 -16.54 -13.38
C PHE A 95 4.55 -15.30 -13.01
N LEU A 96 5.41 -15.38 -12.00
CA LEU A 96 6.27 -14.29 -11.55
C LEU A 96 7.28 -13.85 -12.62
N GLN A 97 7.83 -14.80 -13.36
CA GLN A 97 8.70 -14.52 -14.50
C GLN A 97 7.99 -13.71 -15.58
N LYS A 98 6.77 -14.11 -15.95
CA LYS A 98 5.97 -13.37 -16.94
C LYS A 98 5.63 -11.96 -16.48
N GLN A 99 5.30 -11.78 -15.19
CA GLN A 99 5.07 -10.44 -14.63
C GLN A 99 6.31 -9.57 -14.75
N PHE A 100 7.48 -10.11 -14.41
CA PHE A 100 8.75 -9.39 -14.54
C PHE A 100 9.06 -9.03 -16.00
N GLU A 101 8.92 -9.98 -16.92
CA GLU A 101 9.13 -9.76 -18.36
C GLU A 101 8.18 -8.71 -18.92
N ALA A 102 6.91 -8.73 -18.51
CA ALA A 102 5.91 -7.71 -18.87
C ALA A 102 6.29 -6.33 -18.33
N ALA A 103 6.72 -6.23 -17.08
CA ALA A 103 7.17 -4.98 -16.49
C ALA A 103 8.39 -4.41 -17.26
N CYS A 104 9.34 -5.25 -17.63
CA CYS A 104 10.49 -4.83 -18.46
C CYS A 104 10.06 -4.33 -19.84
N ALA A 105 9.09 -5.00 -20.48
CA ALA A 105 8.58 -4.61 -21.79
C ALA A 105 7.81 -3.27 -21.78
N HIS A 106 7.12 -2.97 -20.66
CA HIS A 106 6.30 -1.77 -20.53
C HIS A 106 7.00 -0.58 -19.84
N ARG A 107 8.27 -0.73 -19.44
CA ARG A 107 9.00 0.33 -18.69
C ARG A 107 8.97 1.70 -19.38
N ASP A 108 9.10 1.73 -20.71
CA ASP A 108 9.15 2.97 -21.49
C ASP A 108 7.74 3.54 -21.77
N GLN A 109 6.69 2.81 -21.38
CA GLN A 109 5.28 3.20 -21.47
C GLN A 109 4.70 3.60 -20.11
N ALA A 110 5.53 3.58 -19.06
CA ALA A 110 5.09 3.97 -17.73
C ALA A 110 4.61 5.43 -17.76
N PRO A 111 3.38 5.72 -17.28
CA PRO A 111 2.85 7.07 -17.29
C PRO A 111 3.67 7.97 -16.34
N SER A 112 3.85 9.22 -16.73
CA SER A 112 4.47 10.24 -15.87
C SER A 112 3.50 10.79 -14.82
N THR A 113 2.21 10.48 -14.98
CA THR A 113 1.15 10.87 -14.04
C THR A 113 0.83 9.73 -13.07
N PRO A 114 0.42 10.02 -11.83
CA PRO A 114 -0.03 9.01 -10.89
C PRO A 114 -1.20 8.20 -11.45
N ASN A 115 -1.23 6.89 -11.18
CA ASN A 115 -2.39 6.04 -11.47
C ASN A 115 -3.57 6.29 -10.51
N ARG A 116 -3.35 7.06 -9.46
CA ARG A 116 -4.33 7.40 -8.45
C ARG A 116 -5.19 8.54 -8.96
N ILE A 117 -6.50 8.28 -9.11
CA ILE A 117 -7.47 9.20 -9.72
C ILE A 117 -8.68 9.49 -8.82
N GLN A 118 -8.65 9.02 -7.57
CA GLN A 118 -9.77 9.24 -6.66
C GLN A 118 -10.04 10.74 -6.49
N ASP A 119 -11.30 11.15 -6.65
CA ASP A 119 -11.78 12.51 -6.36
C ASP A 119 -13.07 12.42 -5.52
N ARG A 120 -12.97 12.73 -4.25
CA ARG A 120 -14.09 12.70 -3.31
C ARG A 120 -15.18 13.73 -3.62
N ASN A 121 -14.89 14.72 -4.45
CA ASN A 121 -15.91 15.69 -4.89
C ASN A 121 -16.81 15.12 -5.99
N GLU A 122 -16.31 14.15 -6.77
CA GLU A 122 -17.01 13.55 -7.90
C GLU A 122 -17.66 12.20 -7.57
N GLU A 123 -17.41 11.65 -6.40
CA GLU A 123 -18.03 10.40 -5.96
C GLU A 123 -19.54 10.59 -5.76
N VAL A 124 -20.32 9.82 -6.50
CA VAL A 124 -21.77 9.78 -6.37
C VAL A 124 -22.15 8.63 -5.45
N PHE A 125 -22.60 8.97 -4.24
CA PHE A 125 -23.18 7.98 -3.34
C PHE A 125 -24.59 7.60 -3.82
N PRO A 126 -24.95 6.30 -3.79
CA PRO A 126 -26.29 5.90 -4.17
C PRO A 126 -27.32 6.56 -3.22
N ASP A 127 -28.31 7.25 -3.79
CA ASP A 127 -29.35 8.04 -3.08
C ASP A 127 -30.23 7.21 -2.12
N LYS A 128 -30.03 5.92 -2.00
CA LYS A 128 -30.85 5.02 -1.19
C LYS A 128 -30.04 4.28 -0.15
N MET A 129 -29.70 4.97 0.92
CA MET A 129 -29.46 4.29 2.19
C MET A 129 -30.83 3.74 2.68
N GLY A 130 -31.11 2.46 2.46
CA GLY A 130 -32.32 1.84 2.99
C GLY A 130 -32.88 0.64 2.24
N THR A 131 -32.37 0.31 1.08
CA THR A 131 -32.66 -0.98 0.44
C THR A 131 -31.58 -1.98 0.84
N CYS A 132 -31.99 -3.17 1.27
CA CYS A 132 -31.07 -4.29 1.45
C CYS A 132 -30.16 -4.40 0.24
N TYR A 133 -28.87 -4.32 0.46
CA TYR A 133 -27.87 -4.40 -0.59
C TYR A 133 -27.91 -5.84 -1.12
N GLU A 134 -28.40 -6.03 -2.35
CA GLU A 134 -28.42 -7.34 -3.01
C GLU A 134 -27.09 -7.69 -3.69
N GLY A 135 -26.01 -7.02 -3.33
CA GLY A 135 -24.69 -7.20 -3.92
C GLY A 135 -23.66 -7.71 -2.94
N GLU A 136 -22.47 -7.99 -3.45
CA GLU A 136 -21.31 -8.31 -2.63
C GLU A 136 -20.92 -7.08 -1.79
N PHE A 137 -20.65 -7.28 -0.49
CA PHE A 137 -20.22 -6.19 0.37
C PHE A 137 -18.81 -5.74 -0.02
N ASN A 138 -18.68 -4.47 -0.35
CA ASN A 138 -17.41 -3.81 -0.57
C ASN A 138 -17.24 -2.70 0.46
N ASN A 139 -16.10 -2.69 1.14
CA ASN A 139 -15.74 -1.59 2.01
C ASN A 139 -15.57 -0.30 1.20
N GLU A 140 -15.92 0.82 1.83
CA GLU A 140 -15.55 2.13 1.31
C GLU A 140 -14.02 2.20 1.17
N PRO A 141 -13.47 2.58 0.01
CA PRO A 141 -12.05 2.73 -0.16
C PRO A 141 -11.50 3.87 0.71
N ASP A 142 -10.32 3.68 1.25
CA ASP A 142 -9.63 4.72 1.99
C ASP A 142 -9.43 5.98 1.15
N THR A 143 -9.53 7.15 1.79
CA THR A 143 -9.27 8.41 1.12
C THR A 143 -7.77 8.55 0.82
N ASP A 144 -7.44 8.73 -0.46
CA ASP A 144 -6.06 8.98 -0.87
C ASP A 144 -5.67 10.43 -0.59
N TRP A 145 -5.05 10.67 0.55
CA TRP A 145 -4.59 11.98 0.99
C TRP A 145 -3.41 12.54 0.20
N SER A 146 -2.77 11.75 -0.65
CA SER A 146 -1.72 12.23 -1.55
C SER A 146 -2.29 13.14 -2.66
N LEU A 147 -3.57 12.98 -3.00
CA LEU A 147 -4.27 13.75 -4.02
C LEU A 147 -4.75 15.10 -3.50
N ALA A 148 -4.48 16.16 -4.27
CA ALA A 148 -4.85 17.53 -3.88
C ALA A 148 -6.38 17.72 -3.80
N ALA A 149 -7.15 17.09 -4.71
CA ALA A 149 -8.62 17.15 -4.72
C ALA A 149 -9.21 16.63 -3.40
N ASN A 150 -8.71 15.49 -2.90
CA ASN A 150 -9.20 14.91 -1.65
C ASN A 150 -8.85 15.76 -0.43
N ARG A 151 -7.67 16.39 -0.41
CA ARG A 151 -7.32 17.33 0.67
C ARG A 151 -8.20 18.58 0.65
N GLN A 152 -8.50 19.12 -0.53
CA GLN A 152 -9.42 20.27 -0.68
C GLN A 152 -10.85 19.92 -0.26
N TRP A 153 -11.34 18.74 -0.62
CA TRP A 153 -12.62 18.21 -0.17
C TRP A 153 -12.70 18.14 1.36
N ALA A 154 -11.68 17.58 2.02
CA ALA A 154 -11.64 17.48 3.47
C ALA A 154 -11.59 18.86 4.15
N GLU A 155 -10.82 19.79 3.61
CA GLU A 155 -10.72 21.15 4.12
C GLU A 155 -12.05 21.89 4.02
N ALA A 156 -12.76 21.75 2.89
CA ALA A 156 -14.09 22.32 2.72
C ALA A 156 -15.11 21.77 3.75
N ILE A 157 -15.03 20.46 4.07
CA ILE A 157 -15.84 19.89 5.15
C ILE A 157 -15.46 20.49 6.49
N ARG A 158 -14.17 20.59 6.79
CA ARG A 158 -13.68 21.17 8.04
C ARG A 158 -14.16 22.60 8.21
N GLU A 159 -14.03 23.44 7.20
CA GLU A 159 -14.48 24.83 7.21
C GLU A 159 -15.99 24.93 7.43
N LYS A 160 -16.77 24.12 6.72
CA LYS A 160 -18.24 24.09 6.83
C LYS A 160 -18.71 23.72 8.25
N TRP A 161 -18.01 22.83 8.91
CA TRP A 161 -18.41 22.30 10.21
C TRP A 161 -17.59 22.83 11.39
N GLN A 162 -16.63 23.71 11.13
CA GLN A 162 -15.86 24.35 12.17
C GLN A 162 -16.77 25.32 12.92
N LYS A 163 -17.13 24.95 14.16
CA LYS A 163 -17.90 25.81 15.04
C LYS A 163 -17.01 26.84 15.71
N THR A 164 -17.52 28.04 15.82
CA THR A 164 -16.97 29.10 16.69
C THR A 164 -17.72 29.12 18.02
N ALA A 165 -17.19 29.81 19.01
CA ALA A 165 -17.84 29.93 20.33
C ALA A 165 -19.24 30.63 20.27
N ASP A 166 -19.49 31.38 19.19
CA ASP A 166 -20.71 32.14 18.98
C ASP A 166 -21.78 31.37 18.19
N ASP A 167 -21.44 30.16 17.67
CA ASP A 167 -22.40 29.37 16.90
C ASP A 167 -23.42 28.69 17.83
N ALA A 168 -24.70 28.82 17.48
CA ALA A 168 -25.76 28.13 18.16
C ALA A 168 -25.58 26.60 18.11
N PRO A 169 -25.93 25.86 19.16
CA PRO A 169 -25.93 24.42 19.15
C PRO A 169 -26.82 23.86 18.02
N ILE A 170 -26.33 22.89 17.28
CA ILE A 170 -27.17 22.16 16.32
C ILE A 170 -27.98 21.14 17.09
N GLN A 171 -29.32 21.25 17.00
CA GLN A 171 -30.20 20.22 17.54
C GLN A 171 -30.24 19.02 16.58
N ILE A 172 -29.90 17.87 17.08
CA ILE A 172 -29.97 16.62 16.34
C ILE A 172 -31.13 15.80 16.91
N PRO A 173 -32.21 15.59 16.12
CA PRO A 173 -33.35 14.83 16.63
C PRO A 173 -33.01 13.33 16.75
N LEU A 174 -33.56 12.70 17.77
CA LEU A 174 -33.65 11.24 17.82
C LEU A 174 -34.83 10.82 16.94
N VAL A 175 -34.58 9.90 16.00
CA VAL A 175 -35.62 9.41 15.06
C VAL A 175 -36.03 8.00 15.46
N ILE A 176 -37.26 7.85 15.96
CA ILE A 176 -37.83 6.54 16.29
C ILE A 176 -39.18 6.38 15.60
N GLY A 177 -39.30 5.31 14.79
CA GLY A 177 -40.55 5.02 14.06
C GLY A 177 -40.98 6.16 13.14
N ASN A 178 -40.04 6.81 12.43
CA ASN A 178 -40.22 7.98 11.58
C ASN A 178 -40.72 9.25 12.31
N LYS A 179 -40.61 9.34 13.63
CA LYS A 179 -40.88 10.53 14.42
C LYS A 179 -39.57 11.12 14.92
N GLU A 180 -39.44 12.41 14.74
CA GLU A 180 -38.33 13.19 15.31
C GLU A 180 -38.68 13.60 16.75
N ILE A 181 -37.77 13.37 17.67
CA ILE A 181 -37.88 13.70 19.08
C ILE A 181 -36.68 14.59 19.39
N LEU A 182 -36.94 15.83 19.79
CA LEU A 182 -35.95 16.86 20.14
C LEU A 182 -35.80 17.11 21.63
N GLU A 183 -36.66 16.47 22.44
CA GLU A 183 -36.68 16.65 23.90
C GLU A 183 -36.42 15.29 24.57
N ASP A 184 -35.79 15.34 25.77
CA ASP A 184 -35.54 14.19 26.65
C ASP A 184 -36.83 13.67 27.29
#